data_20e4c00b9d2e6dd634b4ad36cd38f33b
#
_entry.id   20e4c00b9d2e6dd634b4ad36cd38f33b
#
_cell.length_a   1.000
_cell.length_b   1.000
_cell.length_c   1.000
_cell.angle_alpha   90.00
_cell.angle_beta   90.00
_cell.angle_gamma   90.00
#
_symmetry.space_group_name_H-M   'P 1'
#
loop_
_entity.id
_entity.type
_entity.pdbx_description
1 polymer ?
#
loop_
_entity_poly.entity_id
_entity_poly.type
_entity_poly.pdbx_seq_one_letter_code
_entity_poly.pdbx_strand_id
1 'polypeptide(L)'
;MLSTDLHIHTSCSKDGESSVQQVLSAAIAAGLDAIAITDHDTMQGYKIARELDTSVLVIPGVEISTREGHVIALGIETAPNHGQPVLDTIKMVQDKG
;
A
#
# COMPACT_ATOMS: atom_id res chain seq x y z
N MET A 1 22.90 -3.76 -2.15
CA MET A 1 21.82 -3.96 -1.14
C MET A 1 20.59 -3.21 -1.59
N LEU A 2 19.43 -3.83 -1.52
CA LEU A 2 18.16 -3.18 -1.86
C LEU A 2 17.62 -2.42 -0.64
N SER A 3 17.12 -1.22 -0.88
CA SER A 3 16.47 -0.41 0.14
C SER A 3 14.98 -0.30 -0.17
N THR A 4 14.12 -0.65 0.80
CA THR A 4 12.67 -0.65 0.61
C THR A 4 11.97 0.03 1.78
N ASP A 5 10.78 0.59 1.50
CA ASP A 5 9.83 1.00 2.52
C ASP A 5 8.50 0.33 2.22
N LEU A 6 8.02 -0.49 3.15
CA LEU A 6 6.84 -1.35 2.94
C LEU A 6 5.58 -0.83 3.63
N HIS A 7 5.59 0.40 4.12
CA HIS A 7 4.44 0.97 4.82
C HIS A 7 4.34 2.47 4.54
N ILE A 8 3.66 2.83 3.45
CA ILE A 8 3.53 4.23 3.02
C ILE A 8 2.06 4.55 2.77
N HIS A 9 1.61 5.69 3.27
CA HIS A 9 0.29 6.23 2.98
C HIS A 9 0.40 7.43 2.04
N THR A 10 -0.54 7.52 1.07
CA THR A 10 -0.65 8.65 0.15
C THR A 10 -1.92 9.45 0.49
N SER A 11 -2.16 10.53 -0.25
CA SER A 11 -3.39 11.32 -0.09
C SER A 11 -4.65 10.56 -0.54
N CYS A 12 -4.52 9.36 -1.10
CA CYS A 12 -5.64 8.48 -1.40
C CYS A 12 -6.27 7.88 -0.14
N SER A 13 -5.53 7.86 0.98
CA SER A 13 -6.10 7.50 2.28
C SER A 13 -6.18 8.75 3.16
N LYS A 14 -7.15 8.75 4.08
CA LYS A 14 -7.51 9.96 4.83
C LYS A 14 -6.44 10.49 5.76
N ASP A 15 -5.44 9.70 6.11
CA ASP A 15 -4.33 10.11 6.97
C ASP A 15 -3.05 10.43 6.20
N GLY A 16 -3.06 10.29 4.88
CA GLY A 16 -1.92 10.63 4.04
C GLY A 16 -2.04 12.06 3.52
N GLU A 17 -0.92 12.80 3.50
CA GLU A 17 -0.88 14.18 3.07
C GLU A 17 -0.23 14.38 1.71
N SER A 18 0.63 13.46 1.30
CA SER A 18 1.40 13.57 0.06
C SER A 18 0.72 12.88 -1.10
N SER A 19 0.73 13.50 -2.26
CA SER A 19 0.25 12.87 -3.49
C SER A 19 1.14 11.67 -3.85
N VAL A 20 0.64 10.78 -4.71
CA VAL A 20 1.42 9.64 -5.20
C VAL A 20 2.71 10.12 -5.86
N GLN A 21 2.67 11.18 -6.67
CA GLN A 21 3.85 11.75 -7.32
C GLN A 21 4.86 12.25 -6.31
N GLN A 22 4.41 12.92 -5.25
CA GLN A 22 5.30 13.39 -4.17
C GLN A 22 5.96 12.23 -3.45
N VAL A 23 5.21 11.15 -3.19
CA VAL A 23 5.74 9.94 -2.56
C VAL A 23 6.82 9.30 -3.43
N LEU A 24 6.57 9.16 -4.73
CA LEU A 24 7.55 8.59 -5.67
C LEU A 24 8.80 9.46 -5.76
N SER A 25 8.65 10.78 -5.83
CA SER A 25 9.78 11.70 -5.86
C SER A 25 10.62 11.60 -4.59
N ALA A 26 9.98 11.52 -3.43
CA ALA A 26 10.68 11.36 -2.16
C ALA A 26 11.43 10.01 -2.08
N ALA A 27 10.83 8.94 -2.61
CA ALA A 27 11.46 7.63 -2.64
C ALA A 27 12.73 7.63 -3.51
N ILE A 28 12.67 8.26 -4.67
CA ILE A 28 13.82 8.40 -5.56
C ILE A 28 14.91 9.22 -4.86
N ALA A 29 14.56 10.35 -4.25
CA ALA A 29 15.52 11.20 -3.54
C ALA A 29 16.18 10.49 -2.36
N ALA A 30 15.45 9.59 -1.70
CA ALA A 30 15.97 8.79 -0.59
C ALA A 30 16.81 7.59 -1.05
N GLY A 31 16.87 7.31 -2.34
CA GLY A 31 17.62 6.17 -2.88
C GLY A 31 16.95 4.83 -2.67
N LEU A 32 15.62 4.81 -2.52
CA LEU A 32 14.88 3.55 -2.36
C LEU A 32 14.75 2.82 -3.70
N ASP A 33 14.87 1.51 -3.66
CA ASP A 33 14.71 0.64 -4.84
C ASP A 33 13.27 0.22 -5.05
N ALA A 34 12.52 0.06 -3.97
CA ALA A 34 11.12 -0.35 -4.01
C ALA A 34 10.34 0.25 -2.84
N ILE A 35 9.05 0.48 -3.06
CA ILE A 35 8.12 0.90 -2.02
C ILE A 35 6.83 0.10 -2.12
N ALA A 36 6.14 -0.08 -1.00
CA ALA A 36 4.76 -0.55 -0.99
C ALA A 36 3.87 0.59 -0.52
N ILE A 37 2.90 0.93 -1.36
CA ILE A 37 1.86 1.89 -0.97
C ILE A 37 0.76 1.10 -0.27
N THR A 38 0.53 1.44 1.00
CA THR A 38 -0.38 0.71 1.88
C THR A 38 -1.43 1.64 2.47
N ASP A 39 -2.15 2.33 1.60
CA ASP A 39 -3.24 3.22 2.02
C ASP A 39 -4.33 2.45 2.75
N HIS A 40 -5.08 3.13 3.62
CA HIS A 40 -6.17 2.50 4.36
C HIS A 40 -7.32 2.10 3.43
N ASP A 41 -7.59 0.79 3.36
CA ASP A 41 -8.75 0.18 2.71
C ASP A 41 -8.96 0.53 1.24
N THR A 42 -7.90 1.03 0.56
CA THR A 42 -7.96 1.38 -0.86
C THR A 42 -6.67 1.01 -1.58
N MET A 43 -6.81 0.57 -2.83
CA MET A 43 -5.68 0.32 -3.72
C MET A 43 -5.44 1.49 -4.69
N GLN A 44 -6.17 2.61 -4.53
CA GLN A 44 -6.12 3.70 -5.50
C GLN A 44 -4.71 4.31 -5.62
N GLY A 45 -4.00 4.47 -4.51
CA GLY A 45 -2.63 4.99 -4.53
C GLY A 45 -1.70 4.09 -5.36
N TYR A 46 -1.77 2.79 -5.15
CA TYR A 46 -1.01 1.83 -5.95
C TYR A 46 -1.39 1.91 -7.44
N LYS A 47 -2.69 1.97 -7.74
CA LYS A 47 -3.17 2.00 -9.14
C LYS A 47 -2.68 3.26 -9.86
N ILE A 48 -2.63 4.40 -9.18
CA ILE A 48 -2.06 5.62 -9.74
C ILE A 48 -0.55 5.44 -9.96
N ALA A 49 0.16 4.93 -8.96
CA ALA A 49 1.61 4.80 -9.02
C ALA A 49 2.06 3.89 -10.17
N ARG A 50 1.37 2.77 -10.39
CA ARG A 50 1.78 1.81 -11.44
C ARG A 50 1.63 2.36 -12.85
N GLU A 51 0.81 3.41 -13.03
CA GLU A 51 0.63 4.07 -14.34
C GLU A 51 1.68 5.16 -14.57
N LEU A 52 2.45 5.53 -13.55
CA LEU A 52 3.48 6.54 -13.66
C LEU A 52 4.81 5.92 -14.05
N ASP A 53 5.57 6.63 -14.90
CA ASP A 53 6.91 6.19 -15.28
C ASP A 53 7.87 6.51 -14.14
N THR A 54 8.35 5.47 -13.47
CA THR A 54 9.25 5.62 -12.31
C THR A 54 10.29 4.52 -12.28
N SER A 55 11.47 4.85 -11.75
CA SER A 55 12.55 3.88 -11.55
C SER A 55 12.38 3.07 -10.27
N VAL A 56 11.45 3.45 -9.41
CA VAL A 56 11.17 2.74 -8.15
C VAL A 56 10.15 1.64 -8.42
N LEU A 57 10.44 0.42 -7.96
CA LEU A 57 9.47 -0.66 -8.01
C LEU A 57 8.33 -0.39 -7.01
N VAL A 58 7.09 -0.39 -7.50
CA VAL A 58 5.92 -0.18 -6.64
C VAL A 58 5.25 -1.52 -6.37
N ILE A 59 5.22 -1.90 -5.10
CA ILE A 59 4.62 -3.16 -4.64
C ILE A 59 3.16 -2.87 -4.26
N PRO A 60 2.20 -3.66 -4.77
CA PRO A 60 0.80 -3.47 -4.38
C PRO A 60 0.60 -3.83 -2.92
N GLY A 61 -0.09 -2.98 -2.18
CA GLY A 61 -0.37 -3.19 -0.77
C GLY A 61 -1.57 -2.39 -0.30
N VAL A 62 -2.06 -2.73 0.88
CA VAL A 62 -3.18 -2.05 1.52
C VAL A 62 -3.10 -2.27 3.02
N GLU A 63 -3.45 -1.25 3.80
CA GLU A 63 -3.62 -1.40 5.25
C GLU A 63 -5.10 -1.54 5.53
N ILE A 64 -5.53 -2.75 5.90
CA ILE A 64 -6.94 -3.11 6.04
C ILE A 64 -7.39 -2.85 7.47
N SER A 65 -8.45 -2.07 7.63
CA SER A 65 -9.09 -1.86 8.93
C SER A 65 -9.91 -3.09 9.29
N THR A 66 -9.67 -3.65 10.48
CA THR A 66 -10.42 -4.78 11.02
C THR A 66 -11.06 -4.38 12.35
N ARG A 67 -11.87 -5.26 12.91
CA ARG A 67 -12.48 -5.02 14.23
C ARG A 67 -11.45 -4.92 15.35
N GLU A 68 -10.29 -5.60 15.20
CA GLU A 68 -9.27 -5.70 16.24
C GLU A 68 -7.97 -4.95 15.88
N GLY A 69 -8.01 -4.00 14.94
CA GLY A 69 -6.84 -3.25 14.52
C GLY A 69 -6.65 -3.26 13.02
N HIS A 70 -5.40 -3.16 12.56
CA HIS A 70 -5.07 -3.07 11.14
C HIS A 70 -4.20 -4.24 10.69
N VAL A 71 -4.40 -4.69 9.45
CA VAL A 71 -3.58 -5.70 8.80
C VAL A 71 -2.98 -5.09 7.54
N ILE A 72 -1.67 -5.17 7.41
CA ILE A 72 -0.99 -4.74 6.18
C ILE A 72 -0.84 -5.96 5.27
N ALA A 73 -1.43 -5.89 4.09
CA ALA A 73 -1.33 -6.93 3.07
C ALA A 73 -0.46 -6.43 1.92
N LEU A 74 0.48 -7.24 1.50
CA LEU A 74 1.38 -6.95 0.39
C LEU A 74 1.18 -7.99 -0.71
N GLY A 75 1.31 -7.55 -1.96
CA GLY A 75 1.24 -8.46 -3.10
C GLY A 75 -0.17 -8.79 -3.56
N ILE A 76 -1.18 -8.09 -3.05
CA ILE A 76 -2.56 -8.21 -3.53
C ILE A 76 -2.95 -6.96 -4.32
N GLU A 77 -3.80 -7.10 -5.32
CA GLU A 77 -4.17 -5.99 -6.19
C GLU A 77 -5.61 -5.49 -6.00
N THR A 78 -6.38 -6.19 -5.16
CA THR A 78 -7.73 -5.76 -4.79
C THR A 78 -7.86 -5.73 -3.28
N ALA A 79 -8.43 -4.65 -2.75
CA ALA A 79 -8.62 -4.52 -1.30
C ALA A 79 -9.78 -5.43 -0.85
N PRO A 80 -9.58 -6.27 0.19
CA PRO A 80 -10.69 -7.01 0.79
C PRO A 80 -11.66 -6.08 1.50
N ASN A 81 -12.83 -6.58 1.86
CA ASN A 81 -13.77 -5.82 2.67
C ASN A 81 -13.14 -5.47 4.02
N HIS A 82 -13.29 -4.21 4.43
CA HIS A 82 -12.81 -3.77 5.74
C HIS A 82 -13.88 -3.94 6.81
N GLY A 83 -13.50 -3.75 8.09
CA GLY A 83 -14.42 -3.82 9.22
C GLY A 83 -14.78 -5.23 9.65
N GLN A 84 -14.11 -6.25 9.14
CA GLN A 84 -14.35 -7.65 9.49
C GLN A 84 -13.47 -8.05 10.69
N PRO A 85 -13.77 -9.20 11.36
CA PRO A 85 -12.84 -9.75 12.34
C PRO A 85 -11.46 -9.97 11.73
N VAL A 86 -10.40 -9.78 12.54
CA VAL A 86 -9.02 -9.88 12.02
C VAL A 86 -8.71 -11.24 11.40
N LEU A 87 -9.21 -12.33 11.99
CA LEU A 87 -8.96 -13.68 11.46
C LEU A 87 -9.60 -13.88 10.09
N ASP A 88 -10.82 -13.35 9.89
CA ASP A 88 -11.48 -13.41 8.60
C ASP A 88 -10.73 -12.59 7.55
N THR A 89 -10.20 -11.44 7.94
CA THR A 89 -9.40 -10.58 7.07
C THR A 89 -8.13 -11.27 6.63
N ILE A 90 -7.41 -11.91 7.56
CA ILE A 90 -6.18 -12.65 7.25
C ILE A 90 -6.49 -13.76 6.24
N LYS A 91 -7.57 -14.49 6.46
CA LYS A 91 -7.97 -15.56 5.54
C LYS A 91 -8.30 -15.04 4.15
N MET A 92 -9.02 -13.91 4.05
CA MET A 92 -9.32 -13.29 2.76
C MET A 92 -8.05 -12.87 2.02
N VAL A 93 -7.07 -12.33 2.73
CA VAL A 93 -5.78 -11.94 2.15
C VAL A 93 -5.03 -13.16 1.64
N GLN A 94 -4.97 -14.24 2.43
CA GLN A 94 -4.31 -15.47 2.02
C GLN A 94 -4.96 -16.09 0.79
N ASP A 95 -6.29 -16.03 0.69
CA ASP A 95 -7.02 -16.57 -0.46
C ASP A 95 -6.76 -15.76 -1.74
N LYS A 96 -6.42 -14.49 -1.63
CA LYS A 96 -6.10 -13.64 -2.80
C LYS A 96 -4.66 -13.78 -3.30
N GLY A 97 -3.80 -14.15 -2.43
CA GLY A 97 -2.37 -14.26 -2.70
C GLY A 97 -1.88 -15.65 -2.63
#